data_c80ffa4cfeca85cd98f853739e8b0635
#
_entry.id   c80ffa4cfeca85cd98f853739e8b0635
#
_cell.length_a   1.000
_cell.length_b   1.000
_cell.length_c   1.000
_cell.angle_alpha   90.00
_cell.angle_beta   90.00
_cell.angle_gamma   90.00
#
_symmetry.space_group_name_H-M   'P 1'
#
loop_
_entity.id
_entity.type
_entity.pdbx_description
1 polymer ?
#
loop_
_entity_poly.entity_id
_entity_poly.type
_entity_poly.pdbx_seq_one_letter_code
_entity_poly.pdbx_strand_id
1 'polypeptide(L)'
;PKDWGTGYENVLLSVTTENQKRADERLPILLDLPARHKGFMAAPFIGPIDVSSYLATGQIEDVLCGGENYDGARPCHYEWVKSLSDQCRTFHVSFNFIETGTCFVKDGRIYRIHDKQVQSKQAYLSGLSFQGKPISYKLHLPEGNLFGNEIIKPQAFSEHIARPAGAG
;
A
#
# COMPACT_ATOMS: atom_id res chain seq x y z
N PRO A 1 -18.65 15.64 0.97
CA PRO A 1 -19.01 16.82 0.17
C PRO A 1 -20.41 16.66 -0.40
N LYS A 2 -21.11 17.78 -0.69
CA LYS A 2 -22.49 17.75 -1.23
C LYS A 2 -22.57 17.10 -2.64
N ASP A 3 -21.47 17.11 -3.36
CA ASP A 3 -21.27 16.59 -4.71
C ASP A 3 -20.57 15.23 -4.75
N TRP A 4 -20.42 14.53 -3.60
CA TRP A 4 -19.72 13.25 -3.53
C TRP A 4 -20.35 12.16 -4.43
N GLY A 5 -21.70 12.08 -4.47
CA GLY A 5 -22.42 11.09 -5.29
C GLY A 5 -21.92 9.66 -5.04
N THR A 6 -21.41 9.03 -6.10
CA THR A 6 -20.80 7.68 -6.08
C THR A 6 -19.27 7.70 -5.83
N GLY A 7 -18.72 8.81 -5.40
CA GLY A 7 -17.29 9.04 -5.20
C GLY A 7 -16.62 9.72 -6.39
N TYR A 8 -15.52 10.42 -6.10
CA TYR A 8 -14.70 11.07 -7.12
C TYR A 8 -13.81 10.07 -7.85
N GLU A 9 -13.58 10.30 -9.14
CA GLU A 9 -12.80 9.41 -10.02
C GLU A 9 -11.28 9.50 -9.78
N ASN A 10 -10.83 10.41 -8.94
CA ASN A 10 -9.43 10.63 -8.57
C ASN A 10 -9.14 10.34 -7.09
N VAL A 11 -10.09 9.72 -6.37
CA VAL A 11 -9.96 9.42 -4.94
C VAL A 11 -10.05 7.93 -4.69
N LEU A 12 -8.98 7.35 -4.13
CA LEU A 12 -8.97 6.02 -3.55
C LEU A 12 -9.32 6.13 -2.06
N LEU A 13 -10.42 5.52 -1.66
CA LEU A 13 -10.81 5.44 -0.26
C LEU A 13 -10.22 4.17 0.37
N SER A 14 -9.51 4.31 1.48
CA SER A 14 -8.87 3.19 2.16
C SER A 14 -9.16 3.15 3.64
N VAL A 15 -9.15 1.94 4.22
CA VAL A 15 -9.21 1.69 5.66
C VAL A 15 -8.00 0.89 6.11
N THR A 16 -7.62 0.97 7.38
CA THR A 16 -6.58 0.12 7.95
C THR A 16 -7.16 -1.21 8.45
N THR A 17 -6.40 -2.30 8.29
CA THR A 17 -6.81 -3.67 8.66
C THR A 17 -5.62 -4.40 9.29
N GLU A 18 -5.30 -4.08 10.51
CA GLU A 18 -4.08 -4.54 11.19
C GLU A 18 -4.08 -6.04 11.49
N ASN A 19 -5.26 -6.64 11.58
CA ASN A 19 -5.50 -8.06 11.87
C ASN A 19 -6.92 -8.46 11.42
N GLN A 20 -7.26 -9.75 11.54
CA GLN A 20 -8.57 -10.27 11.09
C GLN A 20 -9.75 -9.53 11.70
N LYS A 21 -9.72 -9.28 13.02
CA LYS A 21 -10.81 -8.56 13.69
C LYS A 21 -11.08 -7.19 13.03
N ARG A 22 -10.03 -6.44 12.71
CA ARG A 22 -10.18 -5.13 12.06
C ARG A 22 -10.57 -5.23 10.60
N ALA A 23 -10.13 -6.27 9.91
CA ALA A 23 -10.59 -6.54 8.55
C ALA A 23 -12.11 -6.80 8.54
N ASP A 24 -12.61 -7.67 9.43
CA ASP A 24 -14.04 -8.03 9.52
C ASP A 24 -14.93 -6.87 9.97
N GLU A 25 -14.39 -5.97 10.79
CA GLU A 25 -15.12 -4.77 11.24
C GLU A 25 -15.19 -3.68 10.14
N ARG A 26 -14.13 -3.48 9.37
CA ARG A 26 -13.96 -2.29 8.52
C ARG A 26 -14.19 -2.53 7.04
N LEU A 27 -13.81 -3.70 6.52
CA LEU A 27 -13.96 -3.98 5.09
C LEU A 27 -15.43 -4.01 4.64
N PRO A 28 -16.38 -4.60 5.39
CA PRO A 28 -17.79 -4.50 5.01
C PRO A 28 -18.28 -3.05 4.90
N ILE A 29 -17.88 -2.20 5.85
CA ILE A 29 -18.24 -0.78 5.84
C ILE A 29 -17.64 -0.08 4.62
N LEU A 30 -16.35 -0.32 4.33
CA LEU A 30 -15.71 0.24 3.16
C LEU A 30 -16.42 -0.18 1.86
N LEU A 31 -16.78 -1.45 1.74
CA LEU A 31 -17.44 -1.97 0.54
C LEU A 31 -18.82 -1.35 0.32
N ASP A 32 -19.54 -1.02 1.41
CA ASP A 32 -20.86 -0.38 1.37
C ASP A 32 -20.80 1.13 1.09
N LEU A 33 -19.64 1.78 1.30
CA LEU A 33 -19.49 3.20 1.01
C LEU A 33 -19.54 3.48 -0.49
N PRO A 34 -20.23 4.58 -0.90
CA PRO A 34 -20.27 5.00 -2.29
C PRO A 34 -18.93 5.63 -2.71
N ALA A 35 -17.93 4.81 -3.04
CA ALA A 35 -16.62 5.24 -3.53
C ALA A 35 -16.26 4.46 -4.78
N ARG A 36 -15.68 5.15 -5.78
CA ARG A 36 -15.28 4.51 -7.05
C ARG A 36 -14.08 3.61 -6.91
N HIS A 37 -13.09 4.07 -6.17
CA HIS A 37 -11.84 3.33 -5.94
C HIS A 37 -11.71 3.04 -4.46
N LYS A 38 -11.47 1.78 -4.13
CA LYS A 38 -11.39 1.28 -2.76
C LYS A 38 -10.11 0.45 -2.57
N GLY A 39 -9.48 0.61 -1.42
CA GLY A 39 -8.32 -0.16 -1.02
C GLY A 39 -8.28 -0.38 0.48
N PHE A 40 -7.28 -1.09 0.96
CA PHE A 40 -7.02 -1.14 2.38
C PHE A 40 -5.53 -1.22 2.71
N MET A 41 -5.19 -0.94 3.95
CA MET A 41 -3.83 -0.92 4.46
C MET A 41 -3.69 -1.89 5.62
N ALA A 42 -3.00 -3.01 5.42
CA ALA A 42 -2.54 -3.89 6.50
C ALA A 42 -1.24 -3.30 7.09
N ALA A 43 -1.37 -2.17 7.77
CA ALA A 43 -0.27 -1.43 8.40
C ALA A 43 -0.76 -0.69 9.66
N PRO A 44 -0.19 -1.01 10.86
CA PRO A 44 0.81 -2.06 11.09
C PRO A 44 0.22 -3.47 10.95
N PHE A 45 0.89 -4.35 10.22
CA PHE A 45 0.42 -5.73 10.05
C PHE A 45 0.87 -6.60 11.23
N ILE A 46 -0.04 -6.87 12.15
CA ILE A 46 0.23 -7.46 13.47
C ILE A 46 -0.49 -8.79 13.72
N GLY A 47 -1.12 -9.33 12.71
CA GLY A 47 -1.78 -10.63 12.76
C GLY A 47 -2.19 -11.10 11.37
N PRO A 48 -2.31 -12.42 11.14
CA PRO A 48 -2.72 -12.95 9.85
C PRO A 48 -4.16 -12.53 9.52
N ILE A 49 -4.44 -12.36 8.21
CA ILE A 49 -5.79 -12.06 7.72
C ILE A 49 -6.14 -12.95 6.54
N ASP A 50 -7.40 -13.38 6.48
CA ASP A 50 -8.04 -13.90 5.28
C ASP A 50 -9.09 -12.89 4.83
N VAL A 51 -8.84 -12.29 3.68
CA VAL A 51 -9.69 -11.27 3.07
C VAL A 51 -10.21 -11.71 1.70
N SER A 52 -10.07 -12.98 1.39
CA SER A 52 -10.44 -13.57 0.08
C SER A 52 -11.88 -13.26 -0.32
N SER A 53 -12.83 -13.33 0.63
CA SER A 53 -14.24 -13.00 0.38
C SER A 53 -14.46 -11.54 0.01
N TYR A 54 -13.70 -10.61 0.61
CA TYR A 54 -13.76 -9.18 0.30
C TYR A 54 -13.11 -8.86 -1.04
N LEU A 55 -11.97 -9.49 -1.35
CA LEU A 55 -11.30 -9.35 -2.64
C LEU A 55 -12.15 -9.91 -3.79
N ALA A 56 -12.88 -11.00 -3.55
CA ALA A 56 -13.79 -11.62 -4.53
C ALA A 56 -14.93 -10.70 -4.97
N THR A 57 -15.25 -9.65 -4.21
CA THR A 57 -16.26 -8.64 -4.61
C THR A 57 -15.83 -7.82 -5.84
N GLY A 58 -14.52 -7.81 -6.16
CA GLY A 58 -13.93 -7.02 -7.23
C GLY A 58 -13.94 -5.50 -6.98
N GLN A 59 -14.30 -5.06 -5.78
CA GLN A 59 -14.35 -3.63 -5.43
C GLN A 59 -13.04 -3.11 -4.82
N ILE A 60 -12.17 -4.00 -4.32
CA ILE A 60 -10.86 -3.64 -3.79
C ILE A 60 -9.85 -3.66 -4.94
N GLU A 61 -9.11 -2.57 -5.10
CA GLU A 61 -8.18 -2.36 -6.22
C GLU A 61 -6.72 -2.31 -5.78
N ASP A 62 -6.45 -1.90 -4.51
CA ASP A 62 -5.10 -1.74 -3.98
C ASP A 62 -4.99 -2.16 -2.53
N VAL A 63 -3.90 -2.83 -2.19
CA VAL A 63 -3.57 -3.28 -0.84
C VAL A 63 -2.15 -2.87 -0.50
N LEU A 64 -2.01 -2.08 0.56
CA LEU A 64 -0.73 -1.75 1.16
C LEU A 64 -0.49 -2.63 2.39
N CYS A 65 0.76 -3.06 2.58
CA CYS A 65 1.15 -3.86 3.73
C CYS A 65 2.47 -3.34 4.32
N GLY A 66 2.55 -3.26 5.64
CA GLY A 66 3.77 -2.82 6.32
C GLY A 66 3.77 -3.17 7.80
N GLY A 67 4.95 -3.40 8.35
CA GLY A 67 5.13 -3.65 9.79
C GLY A 67 5.15 -2.38 10.63
N GLU A 68 5.18 -2.54 11.94
CA GLU A 68 5.20 -1.47 12.93
C GLU A 68 6.61 -0.88 13.09
N ASN A 69 6.73 0.44 13.25
CA ASN A 69 8.00 1.18 13.14
C ASN A 69 8.40 1.98 14.40
N TYR A 70 8.55 1.33 15.54
CA TYR A 70 9.07 1.96 16.76
C TYR A 70 9.69 0.93 17.71
N ASP A 71 10.30 1.41 18.78
CA ASP A 71 10.80 0.55 19.85
C ASP A 71 9.62 -0.15 20.54
N GLY A 72 9.76 -1.47 20.71
CA GLY A 72 8.65 -2.30 21.19
C GLY A 72 7.65 -2.70 20.13
N ALA A 73 7.93 -2.47 18.83
CA ALA A 73 7.09 -2.89 17.71
C ALA A 73 6.71 -4.37 17.80
N ARG A 74 5.44 -4.64 17.56
CA ARG A 74 4.93 -6.01 17.45
C ARG A 74 5.49 -6.69 16.21
N PRO A 75 5.68 -8.00 16.22
CA PRO A 75 6.25 -8.70 15.08
C PRO A 75 5.32 -8.70 13.87
N CYS A 76 5.89 -8.40 12.71
CA CYS A 76 5.30 -8.68 11.40
C CYS A 76 5.93 -9.97 10.85
N HIS A 77 5.13 -10.94 10.47
CA HIS A 77 5.62 -12.23 10.00
C HIS A 77 5.60 -12.30 8.48
N TYR A 78 6.70 -12.77 7.88
CA TYR A 78 6.82 -12.97 6.44
C TYR A 78 5.68 -13.85 5.88
N GLU A 79 5.30 -14.91 6.58
CA GLU A 79 4.26 -15.85 6.17
C GLU A 79 2.89 -15.18 6.07
N TRP A 80 2.61 -14.20 6.96
CA TRP A 80 1.37 -13.43 6.89
C TRP A 80 1.37 -12.50 5.66
N VAL A 81 2.48 -11.82 5.43
CA VAL A 81 2.65 -10.92 4.27
C VAL A 81 2.54 -11.73 2.98
N LYS A 82 3.20 -12.90 2.92
CA LYS A 82 3.12 -13.82 1.77
C LYS A 82 1.69 -14.30 1.52
N SER A 83 0.99 -14.74 2.56
CA SER A 83 -0.40 -15.18 2.46
C SER A 83 -1.30 -14.07 1.90
N LEU A 84 -1.16 -12.83 2.40
CA LEU A 84 -1.93 -11.70 1.90
C LEU A 84 -1.59 -11.37 0.44
N SER A 85 -0.30 -11.39 0.07
CA SER A 85 0.14 -11.24 -1.32
C SER A 85 -0.48 -12.31 -2.23
N ASP A 86 -0.49 -13.57 -1.81
CA ASP A 86 -1.07 -14.68 -2.59
C ASP A 86 -2.59 -14.51 -2.77
N GLN A 87 -3.31 -14.07 -1.74
CA GLN A 87 -4.73 -13.72 -1.85
C GLN A 87 -4.95 -12.61 -2.89
N CYS A 88 -4.18 -11.52 -2.81
CA CYS A 88 -4.26 -10.42 -3.76
C CYS A 88 -3.96 -10.87 -5.20
N ARG A 89 -2.96 -11.75 -5.40
CA ARG A 89 -2.64 -12.33 -6.72
C ARG A 89 -3.81 -13.13 -7.30
N THR A 90 -4.47 -13.93 -6.47
CA THR A 90 -5.62 -14.75 -6.89
C THR A 90 -6.74 -13.89 -7.47
N PHE A 91 -6.96 -12.70 -6.92
CA PHE A 91 -8.02 -11.79 -7.35
C PHE A 91 -7.51 -10.63 -8.25
N HIS A 92 -6.25 -10.66 -8.67
CA HIS A 92 -5.62 -9.63 -9.50
C HIS A 92 -5.70 -8.22 -8.92
N VAL A 93 -5.61 -8.11 -7.58
CA VAL A 93 -5.57 -6.85 -6.83
C VAL A 93 -4.12 -6.44 -6.61
N SER A 94 -3.76 -5.18 -6.87
CA SER A 94 -2.40 -4.67 -6.61
C SER A 94 -2.01 -4.83 -5.15
N PHE A 95 -0.78 -5.31 -4.91
CA PHE A 95 -0.25 -5.52 -3.57
C PHE A 95 1.12 -4.86 -3.42
N ASN A 96 1.27 -4.01 -2.42
CA ASN A 96 2.48 -3.26 -2.15
C ASN A 96 2.97 -3.53 -0.72
N PHE A 97 4.03 -4.32 -0.58
CA PHE A 97 4.73 -4.50 0.69
C PHE A 97 5.76 -3.39 0.83
N ILE A 98 5.43 -2.36 1.63
CA ILE A 98 6.19 -1.10 1.69
C ILE A 98 7.37 -1.15 2.66
N GLU A 99 7.25 -1.90 3.77
CA GLU A 99 8.28 -2.00 4.80
C GLU A 99 8.08 -3.20 5.72
N THR A 100 9.18 -3.78 6.19
CA THR A 100 9.14 -4.93 7.12
C THR A 100 8.68 -4.53 8.53
N GLY A 101 8.83 -3.27 8.89
CA GLY A 101 8.75 -2.80 10.28
C GLY A 101 10.03 -3.10 11.07
N THR A 102 10.08 -2.56 12.30
CA THR A 102 11.24 -2.72 13.20
C THR A 102 11.43 -4.15 13.68
N CYS A 103 10.34 -4.91 13.85
CA CYS A 103 10.38 -6.31 14.27
C CYS A 103 9.80 -7.20 13.16
N PHE A 104 10.67 -7.91 12.44
CA PHE A 104 10.26 -8.79 11.35
C PHE A 104 10.64 -10.24 11.66
N VAL A 105 9.73 -11.17 11.38
CA VAL A 105 9.95 -12.61 11.61
C VAL A 105 9.90 -13.34 10.28
N LYS A 106 10.93 -14.14 10.02
CA LYS A 106 11.01 -15.01 8.85
C LYS A 106 11.76 -16.30 9.19
N ASP A 107 11.25 -17.44 8.76
CA ASP A 107 11.84 -18.77 8.99
C ASP A 107 12.17 -19.00 10.48
N GLY A 108 11.28 -18.59 11.39
CA GLY A 108 11.45 -18.69 12.84
C GLY A 108 12.49 -17.75 13.46
N ARG A 109 13.12 -16.89 12.66
CA ARG A 109 14.12 -15.90 13.13
C ARG A 109 13.50 -14.52 13.26
N ILE A 110 13.91 -13.80 14.31
CA ILE A 110 13.49 -12.41 14.56
C ILE A 110 14.59 -11.48 14.07
N TYR A 111 14.22 -10.55 13.22
CA TYR A 111 15.08 -9.49 12.71
C TYR A 111 14.67 -8.16 13.33
N ARG A 112 15.63 -7.45 13.95
CA ARG A 112 15.45 -6.09 14.47
C ARG A 112 16.03 -5.10 13.47
N ILE A 113 15.18 -4.39 12.75
CA ILE A 113 15.58 -3.51 11.63
C ILE A 113 15.11 -2.09 11.97
N HIS A 114 15.98 -1.27 12.53
CA HIS A 114 15.64 0.10 12.95
C HIS A 114 15.72 1.10 11.79
N ASP A 115 16.55 0.81 10.77
CA ASP A 115 16.70 1.69 9.60
C ASP A 115 15.55 1.50 8.61
N LYS A 116 14.80 2.59 8.38
CA LYS A 116 13.66 2.64 7.46
C LYS A 116 14.02 2.28 6.01
N GLN A 117 15.19 2.70 5.54
CA GLN A 117 15.64 2.39 4.18
C GLN A 117 15.91 0.90 4.04
N VAL A 118 16.50 0.28 5.07
CA VAL A 118 16.72 -1.16 5.11
C VAL A 118 15.39 -1.91 5.15
N GLN A 119 14.40 -1.47 5.93
CA GLN A 119 13.07 -2.07 5.99
C GLN A 119 12.41 -2.07 4.61
N SER A 120 12.37 -0.91 3.94
CA SER A 120 11.77 -0.79 2.60
C SER A 120 12.55 -1.58 1.55
N LYS A 121 13.89 -1.59 1.62
CA LYS A 121 14.73 -2.39 0.73
C LYS A 121 14.47 -3.90 0.89
N GLN A 122 14.34 -4.39 2.12
CA GLN A 122 14.02 -5.80 2.38
C GLN A 122 12.61 -6.17 1.89
N ALA A 123 11.64 -5.30 2.09
CA ALA A 123 10.29 -5.47 1.56
C ALA A 123 10.31 -5.58 0.03
N TYR A 124 11.00 -4.68 -0.65
CA TYR A 124 11.18 -4.72 -2.12
C TYR A 124 11.85 -6.00 -2.60
N LEU A 125 12.99 -6.37 -1.97
CA LEU A 125 13.76 -7.58 -2.33
C LEU A 125 13.00 -8.88 -2.06
N SER A 126 11.95 -8.86 -1.24
CA SER A 126 11.11 -10.04 -1.00
C SER A 126 10.38 -10.52 -2.27
N GLY A 127 10.17 -9.65 -3.26
CA GLY A 127 9.43 -9.95 -4.48
C GLY A 127 7.93 -10.18 -4.26
N LEU A 128 7.39 -9.85 -3.08
CA LEU A 128 5.98 -10.07 -2.75
C LEU A 128 5.06 -9.01 -3.37
N SER A 129 5.55 -7.78 -3.59
CA SER A 129 4.78 -6.74 -4.27
C SER A 129 4.54 -7.09 -5.73
N PHE A 130 3.36 -6.75 -6.24
CA PHE A 130 3.05 -6.89 -7.66
C PHE A 130 1.94 -5.93 -8.08
N GLN A 131 1.92 -5.62 -9.36
CA GLN A 131 0.87 -4.82 -9.98
C GLN A 131 -0.27 -5.72 -10.42
N GLY A 132 -1.47 -5.51 -9.89
CA GLY A 132 -2.71 -6.13 -10.32
C GLY A 132 -3.35 -5.41 -11.52
N LYS A 133 -4.68 -5.36 -11.55
CA LYS A 133 -5.39 -4.53 -12.53
C LYS A 133 -5.06 -3.06 -12.30
N PRO A 134 -4.69 -2.29 -13.34
CA PRO A 134 -4.39 -0.87 -13.16
C PRO A 134 -5.64 -0.10 -12.75
N ILE A 135 -5.49 0.80 -11.79
CA ILE A 135 -6.55 1.73 -11.39
C ILE A 135 -6.59 2.88 -12.41
N SER A 136 -7.75 3.11 -12.99
CA SER A 136 -7.94 4.20 -13.96
C SER A 136 -8.49 5.45 -13.26
N TYR A 137 -7.59 6.28 -12.75
CA TYR A 137 -7.97 7.59 -12.22
C TYR A 137 -8.26 8.58 -13.35
N LYS A 138 -9.37 9.29 -13.26
CA LYS A 138 -9.64 10.44 -14.11
C LYS A 138 -9.27 11.71 -13.36
N LEU A 139 -8.19 12.34 -13.76
CA LEU A 139 -7.73 13.60 -13.20
C LEU A 139 -8.34 14.73 -14.03
N HIS A 140 -9.26 15.49 -13.44
CA HIS A 140 -9.67 16.78 -13.98
C HIS A 140 -8.65 17.83 -13.54
N LEU A 141 -7.66 18.06 -14.37
CA LEU A 141 -6.73 19.18 -14.14
C LEU A 141 -7.50 20.47 -14.46
N PRO A 142 -7.58 21.43 -13.53
CA PRO A 142 -8.15 22.72 -13.85
C PRO A 142 -7.34 23.37 -15.00
N GLU A 143 -8.04 24.01 -15.92
CA GLU A 143 -7.40 24.83 -16.95
C GLU A 143 -6.62 25.95 -16.25
N GLY A 144 -5.29 25.85 -16.27
CA GLY A 144 -4.38 26.71 -15.53
C GLY A 144 -4.02 26.14 -14.15
N ASN A 145 -2.74 25.93 -13.91
CA ASN A 145 -2.22 25.59 -12.59
C ASN A 145 -1.95 26.86 -11.78
N LEU A 146 -1.74 26.73 -10.47
CA LEU A 146 -1.37 27.84 -9.57
C LEU A 146 -0.09 28.62 -9.98
N PHE A 147 0.66 28.11 -10.96
CA PHE A 147 1.95 28.61 -11.43
C PHE A 147 2.00 28.96 -12.92
N GLY A 148 0.84 29.11 -13.60
CA GLY A 148 0.78 29.37 -15.04
C GLY A 148 0.61 28.09 -15.88
N ASN A 149 0.47 28.25 -17.20
CA ASN A 149 0.08 27.18 -18.14
C ASN A 149 1.13 26.06 -18.38
N GLU A 150 2.17 25.95 -17.59
CA GLU A 150 3.12 24.83 -17.69
C GLU A 150 2.64 23.66 -16.84
N ILE A 151 2.17 22.61 -17.47
CA ILE A 151 1.99 21.31 -16.85
C ILE A 151 3.42 20.77 -16.61
N ILE A 152 3.90 20.84 -15.37
CA ILE A 152 5.11 20.13 -14.96
C ILE A 152 4.77 18.64 -15.03
N LYS A 153 5.09 18.02 -16.16
CA LYS A 153 5.05 16.54 -16.23
C LYS A 153 6.09 16.03 -15.24
N PRO A 154 5.72 15.11 -14.32
CA PRO A 154 6.72 14.50 -13.45
C PRO A 154 7.77 13.87 -14.36
N GLN A 155 8.99 14.40 -14.33
CA GLN A 155 10.11 13.74 -14.98
C GLN A 155 10.35 12.44 -14.22
N ALA A 156 10.36 11.33 -14.95
CA ALA A 156 10.90 10.10 -14.40
C ALA A 156 12.30 10.42 -13.86
N PHE A 157 12.60 9.98 -12.65
CA PHE A 157 13.95 10.10 -12.10
C PHE A 157 14.91 9.47 -13.10
N SER A 158 15.66 10.30 -13.83
CA SER A 158 16.74 9.78 -14.65
C SER A 158 17.84 9.29 -13.70
N GLU A 159 18.42 8.13 -13.97
CA GLU A 159 19.52 7.54 -13.19
C GLU A 159 20.81 8.38 -13.19
N HIS A 160 20.77 9.58 -13.77
CA HIS A 160 21.86 10.52 -13.87
C HIS A 160 21.71 11.75 -12.96
N ILE A 161 21.45 11.55 -11.68
CA ILE A 161 21.90 12.53 -10.71
C ILE A 161 23.37 12.21 -10.46
N ALA A 162 24.23 12.82 -11.25
CA ALA A 162 25.67 12.81 -11.03
C ALA A 162 25.92 13.23 -9.56
N ARG A 163 26.62 12.39 -8.80
CA ARG A 163 27.15 12.78 -7.50
C ARG A 163 27.95 14.07 -7.70
N PRO A 164 27.79 15.09 -6.86
CA PRO A 164 28.67 16.25 -6.93
C PRO A 164 30.10 15.76 -6.78
N ALA A 165 30.92 16.02 -7.77
CA ALA A 165 32.35 15.81 -7.72
C ALA A 165 32.92 16.74 -6.63
N GLY A 166 33.59 16.18 -5.62
CA GLY A 166 34.51 16.93 -4.78
C GLY A 166 34.04 17.13 -3.34
N ALA A 167 34.41 16.20 -2.48
CA ALA A 167 34.96 16.49 -1.19
C ALA A 167 36.06 15.45 -0.97
N GLY A 168 37.31 15.90 -1.31
CA GLY A 168 38.51 15.25 -0.85
C GLY A 168 38.76 15.65 0.60
#